data_6baf0ef6dc4cae1ccfd354afec0861cf
#
_entry.id   6baf0ef6dc4cae1ccfd354afec0861cf
#
_cell.length_a   1.000
_cell.length_b   1.000
_cell.length_c   1.000
_cell.angle_alpha   90.00
_cell.angle_beta   90.00
_cell.angle_gamma   90.00
#
_symmetry.space_group_name_H-M   'P 1'
#
loop_
_entity.id
_entity.type
_entity.pdbx_description
1 polymer ?
#
loop_
_entity_poly.entity_id
_entity_poly.type
_entity_poly.pdbx_seq_one_letter_code
_entity_poly.pdbx_strand_id
1 'polypeptide(L)'
;MLQEADRYLHDALCVIRCLVKKRFLIAGGGAPETEISRELMLHANTLTGADAYCFKAFAKALEIIPYTLVENAGLNPIGTVTELRNRHAQGEKTAGINVRKGAITNILDENVVQPQLGNILLKNRLSLSNIAVLK
;
A
#
# COMPACT_ATOMS: atom_id res chain seq x y z
N MET A 1 -6.59 -13.46 24.96
CA MET A 1 -5.75 -12.31 25.35
C MET A 1 -4.25 -12.61 25.26
N LEU A 2 -3.70 -13.63 25.93
CA LEU A 2 -2.25 -13.96 25.89
C LEU A 2 -1.73 -14.26 24.48
N GLN A 3 -2.44 -15.03 23.67
CA GLN A 3 -2.06 -15.35 22.28
C GLN A 3 -2.06 -14.11 21.37
N GLU A 4 -2.93 -13.15 21.59
CA GLU A 4 -2.96 -11.90 20.83
C GLU A 4 -1.79 -10.98 21.22
N ALA A 5 -1.47 -10.90 22.51
CA ALA A 5 -0.31 -10.14 22.97
C ALA A 5 1.00 -10.69 22.41
N ASP A 6 1.14 -12.02 22.37
CA ASP A 6 2.30 -12.69 21.77
C ASP A 6 2.41 -12.37 20.26
N ARG A 7 1.30 -12.39 19.53
CA ARG A 7 1.26 -12.02 18.11
C ARG A 7 1.69 -10.57 17.88
N TYR A 8 1.20 -9.62 18.70
CA TYR A 8 1.60 -8.21 18.56
C TYR A 8 3.08 -7.99 18.87
N LEU A 9 3.62 -8.68 19.87
CA LEU A 9 5.07 -8.64 20.17
C LEU A 9 5.88 -9.23 19.02
N HIS A 10 5.45 -10.34 18.45
CA HIS A 10 6.12 -10.94 17.30
C HIS A 10 6.12 -10.01 16.09
N ASP A 11 5.00 -9.38 15.77
CA ASP A 11 4.88 -8.43 14.67
C ASP A 11 5.79 -7.21 14.88
N ALA A 12 5.83 -6.67 16.10
CA ALA A 12 6.74 -5.57 16.44
C ALA A 12 8.22 -5.97 16.27
N LEU A 13 8.62 -7.15 16.69
CA LEU A 13 9.97 -7.67 16.50
C LEU A 13 10.31 -7.88 15.02
N CYS A 14 9.35 -8.33 14.21
CA CYS A 14 9.52 -8.45 12.76
C CYS A 14 9.77 -7.10 12.09
N VAL A 15 9.05 -6.05 12.51
CA VAL A 15 9.27 -4.68 12.02
C VAL A 15 10.69 -4.21 12.35
N ILE A 16 11.14 -4.38 13.59
CA ILE A 16 12.49 -4.02 14.01
C ILE A 16 13.55 -4.79 13.22
N ARG A 17 13.35 -6.09 13.01
CA ARG A 17 14.22 -6.93 12.18
C ARG A 17 14.34 -6.42 10.75
N CYS A 18 13.24 -5.96 10.15
CA CYS A 18 13.26 -5.35 8.81
C CYS A 18 14.06 -4.05 8.79
N LEU A 19 13.93 -3.21 9.82
CA LEU A 19 14.66 -1.94 9.96
C LEU A 19 16.16 -2.15 10.16
N VAL A 20 16.56 -3.17 10.92
CA VAL A 20 17.98 -3.51 11.10
C VAL A 20 18.61 -3.96 9.79
N LYS A 21 17.88 -4.72 8.96
CA LYS A 21 18.37 -5.18 7.65
C LYS A 21 18.45 -4.06 6.61
N LYS A 22 17.46 -3.19 6.55
CA LYS A 22 17.41 -2.03 5.66
C LYS A 22 16.77 -0.86 6.39
N ARG A 23 17.54 0.20 6.62
CA ARG A 23 17.16 1.39 7.39
C ARG A 23 16.31 2.39 6.59
N PHE A 24 15.37 1.90 5.78
CA PHE A 24 14.49 2.76 5.00
C PHE A 24 13.05 2.66 5.49
N LEU A 25 12.51 3.81 5.84
CA LEU A 25 11.09 3.99 6.17
C LEU A 25 10.38 4.66 5.00
N ILE A 26 9.17 4.23 4.76
CA ILE A 26 8.25 4.82 3.77
C ILE A 26 6.95 5.23 4.45
N ALA A 27 6.23 6.15 3.84
CA ALA A 27 4.91 6.55 4.31
C ALA A 27 3.98 5.33 4.37
N GLY A 28 3.12 5.26 5.39
CA GLY A 28 2.07 4.26 5.53
C GLY A 28 0.74 4.71 4.93
N GLY A 29 -0.37 4.21 5.47
CA GLY A 29 -1.72 4.65 5.10
C GLY A 29 -2.12 4.41 3.65
N GLY A 30 -1.53 3.42 2.95
CA GLY A 30 -1.81 3.13 1.55
C GLY A 30 -1.14 4.07 0.53
N ALA A 31 -0.29 5.00 0.98
CA ALA A 31 0.40 5.94 0.10
C ALA A 31 1.31 5.25 -0.93
N PRO A 32 2.21 4.31 -0.57
CA PRO A 32 3.09 3.68 -1.54
C PRO A 32 2.34 2.79 -2.53
N GLU A 33 1.25 2.15 -2.10
CA GLU A 33 0.40 1.32 -2.95
C GLU A 33 -0.28 2.18 -4.03
N THR A 34 -0.81 3.32 -3.64
CA THR A 34 -1.46 4.27 -4.56
C THR A 34 -0.46 4.88 -5.55
N GLU A 35 0.73 5.27 -5.09
CA GLU A 35 1.77 5.82 -5.97
C GLU A 35 2.26 4.78 -6.99
N ILE A 36 2.52 3.54 -6.54
CA ILE A 36 2.91 2.45 -7.44
C ILE A 36 1.79 2.13 -8.44
N SER A 37 0.53 2.09 -7.99
CA SER A 37 -0.62 1.89 -8.87
C SER A 37 -0.68 2.96 -9.95
N ARG A 38 -0.49 4.23 -9.60
CA ARG A 38 -0.47 5.36 -10.54
C ARG A 38 0.64 5.21 -11.59
N GLU A 39 1.87 4.93 -11.17
CA GLU A 39 3.01 4.73 -12.08
C GLU A 39 2.79 3.52 -13.00
N LEU A 40 2.26 2.41 -12.49
CA LEU A 40 1.92 1.23 -13.29
C LEU A 40 0.84 1.53 -14.32
N MET A 41 -0.17 2.33 -13.97
CA MET A 41 -1.21 2.74 -14.91
C MET A 41 -0.64 3.62 -16.04
N LEU A 42 0.26 4.55 -15.72
CA LEU A 42 0.95 5.37 -16.72
C LEU A 42 1.79 4.49 -17.64
N HIS A 43 2.55 3.54 -17.08
CA HIS A 43 3.33 2.60 -17.87
C HIS A 43 2.45 1.69 -18.74
N ALA A 44 1.35 1.20 -18.21
CA ALA A 44 0.40 0.37 -18.95
C ALA A 44 -0.21 1.07 -20.17
N ASN A 45 -0.32 2.39 -20.16
CA ASN A 45 -0.81 3.16 -21.29
C ASN A 45 0.21 3.27 -22.44
N THR A 46 1.50 3.00 -22.17
CA THR A 46 2.55 2.93 -23.20
C THR A 46 2.65 1.56 -23.85
N LEU A 47 2.04 0.54 -23.25
CA LEU A 47 2.03 -0.84 -23.71
C LEU A 47 0.77 -1.12 -24.57
N THR A 48 0.87 -2.12 -25.44
CA THR A 48 -0.24 -2.58 -26.27
C THR A 48 -0.50 -4.07 -26.05
N GLY A 49 -1.73 -4.50 -26.28
CA GLY A 49 -2.11 -5.92 -26.21
C GLY A 49 -2.31 -6.44 -24.77
N ALA A 50 -2.02 -7.73 -24.57
CA ALA A 50 -2.26 -8.44 -23.32
C ALA A 50 -1.45 -7.88 -22.12
N ASP A 51 -0.24 -7.43 -22.37
CA ASP A 51 0.64 -6.88 -21.31
C ASP A 51 0.01 -5.63 -20.67
N ALA A 52 -0.59 -4.74 -21.47
CA ALA A 52 -1.28 -3.57 -20.94
C ALA A 52 -2.41 -3.97 -19.96
N TYR A 53 -3.15 -5.04 -20.27
CA TYR A 53 -4.20 -5.54 -19.37
C TYR A 53 -3.63 -6.11 -18.07
N CYS A 54 -2.54 -6.86 -18.14
CA CYS A 54 -1.87 -7.41 -16.95
C CYS A 54 -1.40 -6.30 -16.02
N PHE A 55 -0.74 -5.27 -16.53
CA PHE A 55 -0.29 -4.13 -15.75
C PHE A 55 -1.45 -3.35 -15.12
N LYS A 56 -2.53 -3.10 -15.88
CA LYS A 56 -3.73 -2.44 -15.38
C LYS A 56 -4.44 -3.25 -14.29
N ALA A 57 -4.53 -4.57 -14.45
CA ALA A 57 -5.12 -5.45 -13.45
C ALA A 57 -4.32 -5.44 -12.15
N PHE A 58 -2.99 -5.51 -12.23
CA PHE A 58 -2.11 -5.46 -11.08
C PHE A 58 -2.17 -4.09 -10.37
N ALA A 59 -2.19 -3.00 -11.12
CA ALA A 59 -2.36 -1.66 -10.58
C ALA A 59 -3.67 -1.53 -9.78
N LYS A 60 -4.78 -2.02 -10.34
CA LYS A 60 -6.07 -2.05 -9.62
C LYS A 60 -6.04 -2.93 -8.37
N ALA A 61 -5.33 -4.06 -8.41
CA ALA A 61 -5.20 -4.92 -7.24
C ALA A 61 -4.47 -4.23 -6.08
N LEU A 62 -3.48 -3.38 -6.35
CA LEU A 62 -2.80 -2.59 -5.31
C LEU A 62 -3.73 -1.57 -4.64
N GLU A 63 -4.71 -1.04 -5.36
CA GLU A 63 -5.66 -0.07 -4.80
C GLU A 63 -6.69 -0.70 -3.85
N ILE A 64 -6.80 -2.02 -3.82
CA ILE A 64 -7.65 -2.72 -2.84
C ILE A 64 -7.14 -2.48 -1.41
N ILE A 65 -5.84 -2.31 -1.22
CA ILE A 65 -5.26 -2.07 0.11
C ILE A 65 -5.77 -0.77 0.73
N PRO A 66 -5.60 0.41 0.11
CA PRO A 66 -6.19 1.64 0.64
C PRO A 66 -7.73 1.59 0.68
N TYR A 67 -8.38 0.94 -0.28
CA TYR A 67 -9.83 0.77 -0.29
C TYR A 67 -10.33 0.05 0.98
N THR A 68 -9.77 -1.12 1.29
CA THR A 68 -10.11 -1.89 2.48
C THR A 68 -9.79 -1.15 3.77
N LEU A 69 -8.70 -0.37 3.79
CA LEU A 69 -8.33 0.46 4.93
C LEU A 69 -9.41 1.51 5.24
N VAL A 70 -9.93 2.17 4.20
CA VAL A 70 -11.01 3.16 4.32
C VAL A 70 -12.32 2.50 4.72
N GLU A 71 -12.66 1.36 4.14
CA GLU A 71 -13.87 0.58 4.47
C GLU A 71 -13.87 0.17 5.93
N ASN A 72 -12.75 -0.36 6.44
CA ASN A 72 -12.60 -0.75 7.85
C ASN A 72 -12.64 0.46 8.80
N ALA A 73 -12.29 1.64 8.30
CA ALA A 73 -12.43 2.90 9.06
C ALA A 73 -13.87 3.45 9.09
N GLY A 74 -14.80 2.83 8.36
CA GLY A 74 -16.19 3.29 8.25
C GLY A 74 -16.38 4.55 7.40
N LEU A 75 -15.41 4.86 6.53
CA LEU A 75 -15.45 6.03 5.64
C LEU A 75 -15.98 5.62 4.26
N ASN A 76 -16.29 6.61 3.41
CA ASN A 76 -16.67 6.35 2.02
C ASN A 76 -15.46 5.94 1.17
N PRO A 77 -15.31 4.64 0.80
CA PRO A 77 -14.11 4.17 0.12
C PRO A 77 -13.91 4.79 -1.25
N ILE A 78 -14.98 4.93 -2.03
CA ILE A 78 -14.91 5.42 -3.41
C ILE A 78 -14.43 6.88 -3.44
N GLY A 79 -15.03 7.73 -2.63
CA GLY A 79 -14.68 9.14 -2.56
C GLY A 79 -13.25 9.35 -2.07
N THR A 80 -12.89 8.66 -0.97
CA THR A 80 -11.57 8.82 -0.35
C THR A 80 -10.43 8.30 -1.23
N VAL A 81 -10.60 7.13 -1.88
CA VAL A 81 -9.57 6.59 -2.78
C VAL A 81 -9.41 7.46 -4.02
N THR A 82 -10.52 8.02 -4.54
CA THR A 82 -10.46 8.93 -5.69
C THR A 82 -9.73 10.22 -5.32
N GLU A 83 -9.99 10.79 -4.15
CA GLU A 83 -9.27 11.97 -3.66
C GLU A 83 -7.79 11.67 -3.42
N LEU A 84 -7.47 10.49 -2.86
CA LEU A 84 -6.09 10.06 -2.66
C LEU A 84 -5.32 10.00 -4.00
N ARG A 85 -5.92 9.42 -5.04
CA ARG A 85 -5.34 9.43 -6.40
C ARG A 85 -5.09 10.84 -6.93
N ASN A 86 -6.05 11.74 -6.73
CA ASN A 86 -5.92 13.13 -7.18
C ASN A 86 -4.76 13.84 -6.50
N ARG A 87 -4.58 13.66 -5.18
CA ARG A 87 -3.44 14.23 -4.45
C ARG A 87 -2.10 13.66 -4.92
N HIS A 88 -2.03 12.35 -5.15
CA HIS A 88 -0.84 11.73 -5.73
C HIS A 88 -0.55 12.23 -7.15
N ALA A 89 -1.58 12.48 -7.96
CA ALA A 89 -1.42 13.08 -9.28
C ALA A 89 -0.90 14.53 -9.22
N GLN A 90 -1.20 15.27 -8.15
CA GLN A 90 -0.67 16.61 -7.88
C GLN A 90 0.78 16.61 -7.34
N GLY A 91 1.33 15.41 -7.05
CA GLY A 91 2.70 15.26 -6.58
C GLY A 91 2.86 15.03 -5.07
N GLU A 92 1.78 14.94 -4.32
CA GLU A 92 1.79 14.66 -2.88
C GLU A 92 2.03 13.16 -2.61
N LYS A 93 3.27 12.69 -2.80
CA LYS A 93 3.63 11.26 -2.66
C LYS A 93 3.48 10.69 -1.25
N THR A 94 3.43 11.55 -0.25
CA THR A 94 3.30 11.18 1.17
C THR A 94 1.87 11.28 1.69
N ALA A 95 0.92 11.65 0.84
CA ALA A 95 -0.49 11.67 1.17
C ALA A 95 -0.98 10.25 1.42
N GLY A 96 -1.66 10.03 2.53
CA GLY A 96 -2.21 8.71 2.89
C GLY A 96 -3.45 8.85 3.76
N ILE A 97 -4.08 7.72 4.03
CA ILE A 97 -5.33 7.63 4.78
C ILE A 97 -5.02 7.70 6.26
N ASN A 98 -5.54 8.73 6.92
CA ASN A 98 -5.53 8.85 8.37
C ASN A 98 -6.86 8.34 8.93
N VAL A 99 -6.85 7.10 9.43
CA VAL A 99 -8.02 6.44 9.99
C VAL A 99 -8.55 7.17 11.24
N ARG A 100 -7.67 7.80 12.04
CA ARG A 100 -8.07 8.50 13.26
C ARG A 100 -8.82 9.79 12.96
N LYS A 101 -8.39 10.52 11.93
CA LYS A 101 -9.02 11.79 11.52
C LYS A 101 -10.13 11.61 10.50
N GLY A 102 -10.23 10.41 9.89
CA GLY A 102 -11.19 10.14 8.83
C GLY A 102 -10.93 10.95 7.55
N ALA A 103 -9.69 11.33 7.29
CA ALA A 103 -9.31 12.20 6.19
C ALA A 103 -7.96 11.82 5.60
N ILE A 104 -7.69 12.32 4.40
CA ILE A 104 -6.37 12.19 3.77
C ILE A 104 -5.47 13.30 4.31
N THR A 105 -4.32 12.91 4.86
CA THR A 105 -3.32 13.82 5.41
C THR A 105 -1.93 13.42 4.94
N ASN A 106 -0.93 14.28 5.20
CA ASN A 106 0.46 13.88 5.07
C ASN A 106 0.78 12.88 6.19
N ILE A 107 0.90 11.62 5.83
CA ILE A 107 1.04 10.51 6.79
C ILE A 107 2.38 10.51 7.51
N LEU A 108 3.42 11.13 6.93
CA LEU A 108 4.71 11.27 7.60
C LEU A 108 4.62 12.21 8.81
N ASP A 109 3.84 13.29 8.73
CA ASP A 109 3.64 14.22 9.84
C ASP A 109 2.87 13.57 11.00
N GLU A 110 2.07 12.56 10.70
CA GLU A 110 1.35 11.75 11.69
C GLU A 110 2.19 10.59 12.24
N ASN A 111 3.46 10.47 11.84
CA ASN A 111 4.37 9.38 12.22
C ASN A 111 3.86 7.97 11.87
N VAL A 112 3.02 7.83 10.86
CA VAL A 112 2.56 6.55 10.34
C VAL A 112 3.50 6.10 9.24
N VAL A 113 4.50 5.32 9.63
CA VAL A 113 5.56 4.84 8.74
C VAL A 113 5.63 3.32 8.73
N GLN A 114 6.17 2.77 7.66
CA GLN A 114 6.38 1.33 7.53
C GLN A 114 7.77 1.03 6.96
N PRO A 115 8.37 -0.12 7.31
CA PRO A 115 9.67 -0.52 6.76
C PRO A 115 9.53 -0.84 5.27
N GLN A 116 10.36 -0.24 4.44
CA GLN A 116 10.38 -0.49 2.99
C GLN A 116 10.61 -1.97 2.67
N LEU A 117 11.51 -2.63 3.40
CA LEU A 117 11.84 -4.03 3.17
C LEU A 117 10.63 -4.96 3.38
N GLY A 118 9.84 -4.73 4.41
CA GLY A 118 8.62 -5.51 4.68
C GLY A 118 7.63 -5.43 3.53
N ASN A 119 7.41 -4.23 3.01
CA ASN A 119 6.51 -3.98 1.89
C ASN A 119 6.98 -4.67 0.59
N ILE A 120 8.26 -4.58 0.27
CA ILE A 120 8.84 -5.25 -0.91
C ILE A 120 8.72 -6.78 -0.79
N LEU A 121 9.04 -7.35 0.37
CA LEU A 121 8.95 -8.80 0.59
C LEU A 121 7.51 -9.30 0.50
N LEU A 122 6.55 -8.56 1.04
CA LEU A 122 5.14 -8.90 0.96
C LEU A 122 4.66 -8.91 -0.50
N LYS A 123 4.96 -7.86 -1.25
CA LYS A 123 4.58 -7.75 -2.67
C LYS A 123 5.22 -8.83 -3.54
N ASN A 124 6.49 -9.16 -3.31
CA ASN A 124 7.17 -10.25 -4.01
C ASN A 124 6.56 -11.63 -3.68
N ARG A 125 6.19 -11.88 -2.43
CA ARG A 125 5.52 -13.13 -2.04
C ARG A 125 4.15 -13.27 -2.70
N LEU A 126 3.36 -12.20 -2.72
CA LEU A 126 2.04 -12.20 -3.38
C LEU A 126 2.16 -12.46 -4.89
N SER A 127 3.14 -11.86 -5.56
CA SER A 127 3.36 -12.12 -6.99
C SER A 127 3.79 -13.56 -7.27
N LEU A 128 4.67 -14.14 -6.44
CA LEU A 128 5.11 -15.52 -6.58
C LEU A 128 3.99 -16.53 -6.29
N SER A 129 3.14 -16.27 -5.30
CA SER A 129 1.99 -17.14 -5.01
C SER A 129 0.99 -17.17 -6.16
N ASN A 130 0.74 -16.04 -6.81
CA ASN A 130 -0.15 -15.96 -7.97
C ASN A 130 0.41 -16.70 -9.19
N ILE A 131 1.73 -16.68 -9.41
CA ILE A 131 2.38 -17.46 -10.47
C ILE A 131 2.28 -18.97 -10.19
N ALA A 132 2.34 -19.39 -8.93
CA ALA A 132 2.20 -20.82 -8.55
C ALA A 132 0.77 -21.35 -8.72
N VAL A 133 -0.25 -20.49 -8.64
CA VAL A 133 -1.67 -20.87 -8.86
C VAL A 133 -2.04 -20.94 -10.35
N LEU A 134 -1.26 -20.28 -11.23
CA LEU A 134 -1.48 -20.29 -12.67
C LEU A 134 -0.74 -21.42 -13.41
N LYS A 135 -0.05 -22.32 -12.69
CA LYS A 135 0.52 -23.57 -13.18
C LYS A 135 -0.36 -24.75 -12.80
#